data_08fef65893bafeddd0801a5dc0340d97
#
_entry.id   08fef65893bafeddd0801a5dc0340d97
#
_cell.length_a   1.000
_cell.length_b   1.000
_cell.length_c   1.000
_cell.angle_alpha   90.00
_cell.angle_beta   90.00
_cell.angle_gamma   90.00
#
_symmetry.space_group_name_H-M   'P 1'
#
loop_
_entity.id
_entity.type
_entity.pdbx_description
1 polymer ?
#
loop_
_entity_poly.entity_id
_entity_poly.type
_entity_poly.pdbx_seq_one_letter_code
_entity_poly.pdbx_strand_id
1 'polypeptide(L)'
;MKKVLFNPFEQFSERPLILFGISVTILLSMTGAFFNARFDGVIDLHFSTPTFFINTLTDNAVNIVILSLALFTLGKFRNNKTRFIDVFTASLIARIPYYMLPFFNWNNTVLIESEKLLKQFMTVQPGVAPQFESTQMLVLVLFAGFSLLFLAWFIYLLYQGYKVATNAKGGIEIVLFGVTILIAEVFSKIIFYLIN
;
A
#
# COMPACT_ATOMS: atom_id res chain seq x y z
N MET A 1 19.69 1.32 14.58
CA MET A 1 18.47 1.95 14.06
C MET A 1 18.23 1.73 12.56
N LYS A 2 19.20 1.99 11.64
CA LYS A 2 18.98 1.78 10.18
C LYS A 2 18.50 0.36 9.81
N LYS A 3 19.07 -0.70 10.40
CA LYS A 3 18.66 -2.08 10.12
C LYS A 3 17.21 -2.39 10.54
N VAL A 4 16.73 -1.81 11.63
CA VAL A 4 15.34 -2.01 12.10
C VAL A 4 14.33 -1.40 11.14
N LEU A 5 14.63 -0.21 10.58
CA LEU A 5 13.73 0.49 9.65
C LEU A 5 13.72 -0.10 8.24
N PHE A 6 14.81 -0.71 7.80
CA PHE A 6 14.98 -1.17 6.42
C PHE A 6 15.07 -2.69 6.26
N ASN A 7 15.34 -3.44 7.33
CA ASN A 7 15.34 -4.90 7.32
C ASN A 7 15.08 -5.48 8.72
N PRO A 8 13.85 -5.32 9.25
CA PRO A 8 13.50 -5.85 10.58
C PRO A 8 13.47 -7.38 10.61
N PHE A 9 13.30 -8.03 9.46
CA PHE A 9 13.11 -9.47 9.33
C PHE A 9 14.33 -10.30 9.71
N GLU A 10 15.53 -9.73 9.64
CA GLU A 10 16.76 -10.37 10.13
C GLU A 10 17.04 -10.12 11.61
N GLN A 11 16.35 -9.15 12.23
CA GLN A 11 16.64 -8.70 13.60
C GLN A 11 15.66 -9.28 14.63
N PHE A 12 14.44 -9.54 14.22
CA PHE A 12 13.36 -9.97 15.12
C PHE A 12 12.80 -11.31 14.68
N SER A 13 12.37 -12.11 15.66
CA SER A 13 11.63 -13.34 15.39
C SER A 13 10.21 -13.06 14.88
N GLU A 14 9.57 -14.06 14.30
CA GLU A 14 8.25 -13.96 13.67
C GLU A 14 7.17 -13.41 14.62
N ARG A 15 7.07 -13.97 15.84
CA ARG A 15 5.99 -13.64 16.78
C ARG A 15 5.90 -12.15 17.14
N PRO A 16 6.99 -11.47 17.58
CA PRO A 16 6.94 -10.03 17.84
C PRO A 16 6.59 -9.23 16.58
N LEU A 17 7.10 -9.60 15.38
CA LEU A 17 6.79 -8.90 14.15
C LEU A 17 5.31 -9.03 13.77
N ILE A 18 4.71 -10.22 13.91
CA ILE A 18 3.28 -10.43 13.63
C ILE A 18 2.42 -9.62 14.61
N LEU A 19 2.69 -9.72 15.91
CA LEU A 19 1.93 -8.97 16.91
C LEU A 19 2.03 -7.47 16.67
N PHE A 20 3.23 -6.96 16.41
CA PHE A 20 3.45 -5.57 16.07
C PHE A 20 2.72 -5.17 14.78
N GLY A 21 2.88 -5.96 13.70
CA GLY A 21 2.24 -5.68 12.42
C GLY A 21 0.72 -5.66 12.50
N ILE A 22 0.09 -6.62 13.19
CA ILE A 22 -1.36 -6.65 13.40
C ILE A 22 -1.80 -5.43 14.22
N SER A 23 -1.13 -5.13 15.33
CA SER A 23 -1.48 -3.98 16.18
C SER A 23 -1.39 -2.68 15.41
N VAL A 24 -0.32 -2.48 14.64
CA VAL A 24 -0.12 -1.28 13.82
C VAL A 24 -1.16 -1.22 12.69
N THR A 25 -1.47 -2.33 12.03
CA THR A 25 -2.52 -2.36 10.99
C THR A 25 -3.88 -1.94 11.54
N ILE A 26 -4.28 -2.42 12.72
CA ILE A 26 -5.54 -2.03 13.36
C ILE A 26 -5.52 -0.53 13.70
N LEU A 27 -4.46 -0.04 14.37
CA LEU A 27 -4.35 1.36 14.75
C LEU A 27 -4.34 2.29 13.52
N LEU A 28 -3.58 1.96 12.48
CA LEU A 28 -3.49 2.78 11.28
C LEU A 28 -4.72 2.63 10.36
N SER A 29 -5.53 1.57 10.50
CA SER A 29 -6.86 1.52 9.90
C SER A 29 -7.81 2.52 10.56
N MET A 30 -7.69 2.79 11.87
CA MET A 30 -8.46 3.87 12.51
C MET A 30 -8.06 5.23 11.96
N THR A 31 -6.76 5.49 11.75
CA THR A 31 -6.32 6.74 11.11
C THR A 31 -6.79 6.85 9.68
N GLY A 32 -6.77 5.75 8.92
CA GLY A 32 -7.34 5.69 7.56
C GLY A 32 -8.80 6.13 7.55
N ALA A 33 -9.64 5.59 8.45
CA ALA A 33 -11.03 6.00 8.58
C ALA A 33 -11.18 7.48 8.96
N PHE A 34 -10.37 7.96 9.91
CA PHE A 34 -10.41 9.36 10.36
C PHE A 34 -10.09 10.35 9.23
N PHE A 35 -9.16 9.99 8.34
CA PHE A 35 -8.75 10.80 7.20
C PHE A 35 -9.46 10.42 5.89
N ASN A 36 -10.54 9.64 5.95
CA ASN A 36 -11.34 9.24 4.80
C ASN A 36 -10.52 8.52 3.70
N ALA A 37 -9.56 7.68 4.09
CA ALA A 37 -8.72 6.90 3.19
C ALA A 37 -9.25 5.47 3.04
N ARG A 38 -9.36 4.99 1.80
CA ARG A 38 -9.67 3.62 1.40
C ARG A 38 -8.45 3.00 0.73
N PHE A 39 -8.18 1.74 1.03
CA PHE A 39 -7.09 0.95 0.44
C PHE A 39 -7.68 -0.15 -0.43
N ASP A 40 -8.24 0.22 -1.57
CA ASP A 40 -8.93 -0.69 -2.49
C ASP A 40 -8.00 -1.39 -3.49
N GLY A 41 -6.72 -1.40 -3.19
CA GLY A 41 -5.66 -2.11 -3.89
C GLY A 41 -4.46 -2.40 -3.00
N VAL A 42 -3.61 -3.33 -3.42
CA VAL A 42 -2.35 -3.63 -2.73
C VAL A 42 -1.44 -2.40 -2.70
N ILE A 43 -1.42 -1.63 -3.79
CA ILE A 43 -0.61 -0.42 -3.99
C ILE A 43 -1.46 0.81 -4.26
N ASP A 44 -2.79 0.71 -4.16
CA ASP A 44 -3.70 1.81 -4.40
C ASP A 44 -4.32 2.34 -3.11
N LEU A 45 -4.46 3.68 -3.07
CA LEU A 45 -5.11 4.42 -2.01
C LEU A 45 -5.87 5.57 -2.63
N HIS A 46 -7.14 5.70 -2.27
CA HIS A 46 -7.93 6.86 -2.61
C HIS A 46 -8.66 7.42 -1.39
N PHE A 47 -9.12 8.67 -1.49
CA PHE A 47 -9.92 9.29 -0.46
C PHE A 47 -11.39 9.32 -0.86
N SER A 48 -12.27 8.95 0.09
CA SER A 48 -13.73 8.86 -0.13
C SER A 48 -14.50 9.12 1.16
N THR A 49 -15.48 10.01 1.11
CA THR A 49 -16.33 10.36 2.27
C THR A 49 -17.74 9.81 2.10
N PRO A 50 -18.34 9.21 3.14
CA PRO A 50 -17.73 8.87 4.44
C PRO A 50 -16.97 7.54 4.37
N THR A 51 -15.87 7.42 5.12
CA THR A 51 -15.14 6.17 5.30
C THR A 51 -15.23 5.72 6.75
N PHE A 52 -15.65 4.45 6.98
CA PHE A 52 -15.75 3.89 8.32
C PHE A 52 -14.56 2.98 8.65
N PHE A 53 -14.26 2.85 9.93
CA PHE A 53 -13.16 2.01 10.40
C PHE A 53 -13.21 0.57 9.85
N ILE A 54 -14.40 -0.03 9.84
CA ILE A 54 -14.56 -1.40 9.34
C ILE A 54 -14.18 -1.53 7.87
N ASN A 55 -14.46 -0.51 7.05
CA ASN A 55 -14.10 -0.51 5.64
C ASN A 55 -12.59 -0.52 5.48
N THR A 56 -11.88 0.43 6.14
CA THR A 56 -10.42 0.53 6.06
C THR A 56 -9.72 -0.71 6.64
N LEU A 57 -10.26 -1.27 7.73
CA LEU A 57 -9.72 -2.50 8.32
C LEU A 57 -9.90 -3.70 7.38
N THR A 58 -11.07 -3.83 6.76
CA THR A 58 -11.35 -4.89 5.78
C THR A 58 -10.46 -4.74 4.55
N ASP A 59 -10.33 -3.51 4.02
CA ASP A 59 -9.45 -3.21 2.89
C ASP A 59 -8.02 -3.69 3.19
N ASN A 60 -7.49 -3.32 4.34
CA ASN A 60 -6.13 -3.69 4.74
C ASN A 60 -5.98 -5.20 4.94
N ALA A 61 -6.95 -5.86 5.58
CA ALA A 61 -6.91 -7.31 5.81
C ALA A 61 -6.94 -8.07 4.48
N VAL A 62 -7.84 -7.72 3.56
CA VAL A 62 -7.96 -8.32 2.22
C VAL A 62 -6.66 -8.14 1.44
N ASN A 63 -6.10 -6.92 1.40
CA ASN A 63 -4.86 -6.64 0.69
C ASN A 63 -3.66 -7.42 1.24
N ILE A 64 -3.54 -7.54 2.58
CA ILE A 64 -2.48 -8.33 3.22
C ILE A 64 -2.61 -9.80 2.83
N VAL A 65 -3.82 -10.35 2.85
CA VAL A 65 -4.06 -11.75 2.49
C VAL A 65 -3.74 -12.00 1.01
N ILE A 66 -4.23 -11.16 0.09
CA ILE A 66 -3.97 -11.31 -1.35
C ILE A 66 -2.47 -11.23 -1.64
N LEU A 67 -1.80 -10.22 -1.11
CA LEU A 67 -0.36 -10.02 -1.30
C LEU A 67 0.44 -11.20 -0.74
N SER A 68 0.06 -11.67 0.46
CA SER A 68 0.73 -12.81 1.10
C SER A 68 0.55 -14.10 0.30
N LEU A 69 -0.64 -14.36 -0.21
CA LEU A 69 -0.91 -15.55 -1.02
C LEU A 69 -0.16 -15.51 -2.35
N ALA A 70 -0.16 -14.36 -3.04
CA ALA A 70 0.54 -14.20 -4.31
C ALA A 70 2.06 -14.41 -4.14
N LEU A 71 2.66 -13.74 -3.16
CA LEU A 71 4.10 -13.88 -2.89
C LEU A 71 4.47 -15.26 -2.33
N PHE A 72 3.59 -15.88 -1.53
CA PHE A 72 3.80 -17.24 -1.06
C PHE A 72 3.79 -18.24 -2.21
N THR A 73 2.87 -18.09 -3.16
CA THR A 73 2.79 -18.94 -4.36
C THR A 73 4.09 -18.84 -5.17
N LEU A 74 4.55 -17.61 -5.45
CA LEU A 74 5.85 -17.40 -6.07
C LEU A 74 6.98 -18.01 -5.25
N GLY A 75 7.00 -17.73 -3.94
CA GLY A 75 8.01 -18.24 -3.02
C GLY A 75 8.10 -19.77 -3.00
N LYS A 76 6.96 -20.45 -2.97
CA LYS A 76 6.87 -21.92 -3.05
C LYS A 76 7.39 -22.48 -4.38
N PHE A 77 7.07 -21.81 -5.47
CA PHE A 77 7.57 -22.19 -6.79
C PHE A 77 9.10 -22.08 -6.88
N ARG A 78 9.68 -21.05 -6.25
CA ARG A 78 11.14 -20.80 -6.27
C ARG A 78 11.90 -21.60 -5.20
N ASN A 79 11.30 -21.77 -4.03
CA ASN A 79 11.89 -22.49 -2.89
C ASN A 79 10.81 -23.24 -2.11
N ASN A 80 10.83 -24.54 -2.20
CA ASN A 80 9.84 -25.41 -1.56
C ASN A 80 9.83 -25.31 -0.02
N LYS A 81 10.89 -24.74 0.58
CA LYS A 81 11.00 -24.51 2.03
C LYS A 81 10.33 -23.23 2.51
N THR A 82 9.84 -22.37 1.60
CA THR A 82 9.14 -21.14 1.95
C THR A 82 7.92 -21.42 2.81
N ARG A 83 7.80 -20.71 3.94
CA ARG A 83 6.66 -20.83 4.86
C ARG A 83 5.72 -19.66 4.66
N PHE A 84 4.42 -19.92 4.69
CA PHE A 84 3.40 -18.87 4.54
C PHE A 84 3.55 -17.77 5.61
N ILE A 85 3.84 -18.16 6.85
CA ILE A 85 3.95 -17.23 7.98
C ILE A 85 5.05 -16.18 7.79
N ASP A 86 6.15 -16.53 7.13
CA ASP A 86 7.26 -15.61 6.88
C ASP A 86 6.84 -14.55 5.85
N VAL A 87 6.16 -14.99 4.79
CA VAL A 87 5.65 -14.09 3.73
C VAL A 87 4.51 -13.21 4.25
N PHE A 88 3.63 -13.77 5.07
CA PHE A 88 2.56 -13.03 5.73
C PHE A 88 3.12 -11.93 6.66
N THR A 89 4.14 -12.27 7.45
CA THR A 89 4.85 -11.31 8.31
C THR A 89 5.50 -10.21 7.47
N ALA A 90 6.11 -10.56 6.33
CA ALA A 90 6.69 -9.60 5.41
C ALA A 90 5.63 -8.62 4.86
N SER A 91 4.47 -9.14 4.45
CA SER A 91 3.36 -8.34 3.94
C SER A 91 2.78 -7.39 4.99
N LEU A 92 2.62 -7.85 6.24
CA LEU A 92 2.15 -7.05 7.36
C LEU A 92 3.08 -5.86 7.65
N ILE A 93 4.37 -6.14 7.83
CA ILE A 93 5.34 -5.12 8.24
C ILE A 93 5.65 -4.16 7.10
N ALA A 94 5.74 -4.66 5.87
CA ALA A 94 6.07 -3.82 4.72
C ALA A 94 5.04 -2.71 4.46
N ARG A 95 3.76 -2.93 4.76
CA ARG A 95 2.69 -1.94 4.55
C ARG A 95 2.72 -0.76 5.53
N ILE A 96 3.47 -0.85 6.62
CA ILE A 96 3.49 0.20 7.66
C ILE A 96 3.81 1.60 7.09
N PRO A 97 4.86 1.80 6.27
CA PRO A 97 5.11 3.10 5.66
C PRO A 97 3.93 3.62 4.82
N TYR A 98 3.27 2.74 4.09
CA TYR A 98 2.16 3.10 3.22
C TYR A 98 0.94 3.63 4.00
N TYR A 99 0.73 3.15 5.22
CA TYR A 99 -0.30 3.64 6.13
C TYR A 99 -0.05 5.06 6.67
N MET A 100 1.07 5.69 6.35
CA MET A 100 1.31 7.10 6.69
C MET A 100 0.63 8.07 5.70
N LEU A 101 0.21 7.60 4.52
CA LEU A 101 -0.39 8.44 3.49
C LEU A 101 -1.70 9.13 3.89
N PRO A 102 -2.61 8.50 4.65
CA PRO A 102 -3.84 9.16 5.10
C PRO A 102 -3.63 10.49 5.82
N PHE A 103 -2.52 10.65 6.55
CA PHE A 103 -2.23 11.90 7.27
C PHE A 103 -2.14 13.15 6.38
N PHE A 104 -1.86 12.97 5.09
CA PHE A 104 -1.82 14.09 4.13
C PHE A 104 -3.22 14.62 3.79
N ASN A 105 -4.29 13.86 4.07
CA ASN A 105 -5.67 14.30 3.84
C ASN A 105 -6.27 15.03 5.04
N TRP A 106 -5.47 15.80 5.76
CA TRP A 106 -5.97 16.61 6.86
C TRP A 106 -7.09 17.55 6.38
N ASN A 107 -8.22 17.58 7.11
CA ASN A 107 -9.43 18.32 6.73
C ASN A 107 -9.92 18.03 5.29
N ASN A 108 -9.70 16.81 4.79
CA ASN A 108 -10.03 16.39 3.42
C ASN A 108 -9.34 17.23 2.33
N THR A 109 -8.19 17.84 2.61
CA THR A 109 -7.51 18.74 1.68
C THR A 109 -7.18 18.05 0.36
N VAL A 110 -6.57 16.87 0.38
CA VAL A 110 -6.23 16.14 -0.85
C VAL A 110 -7.48 15.72 -1.61
N LEU A 111 -8.52 15.24 -0.92
CA LEU A 111 -9.79 14.87 -1.53
C LEU A 111 -10.42 16.08 -2.24
N ILE A 112 -10.56 17.21 -1.54
CA ILE A 112 -11.18 18.42 -2.09
C ILE A 112 -10.42 18.92 -3.33
N GLU A 113 -9.08 18.96 -3.25
CA GLU A 113 -8.28 19.47 -4.37
C GLU A 113 -8.27 18.50 -5.57
N SER A 114 -8.32 17.18 -5.31
CA SER A 114 -8.46 16.19 -6.39
C SER A 114 -9.83 16.24 -7.07
N GLU A 115 -10.92 16.44 -6.32
CA GLU A 115 -12.26 16.62 -6.89
C GLU A 115 -12.38 17.93 -7.71
N LYS A 116 -11.78 19.03 -7.23
CA LYS A 116 -11.71 20.28 -8.00
C LYS A 116 -10.98 20.06 -9.32
N LEU A 117 -9.83 19.36 -9.28
CA LEU A 117 -9.05 19.04 -10.47
C LEU A 117 -9.90 18.25 -11.47
N LEU A 118 -10.59 17.19 -11.00
CA LEU A 118 -11.46 16.37 -11.83
C LEU A 118 -12.58 17.19 -12.48
N LYS A 119 -13.25 18.08 -11.71
CA LYS A 119 -14.30 18.97 -12.22
C LYS A 119 -13.75 19.93 -13.28
N GLN A 120 -12.56 20.50 -13.08
CA GLN A 120 -11.90 21.35 -14.06
C GLN A 120 -11.70 20.61 -15.38
N PHE A 121 -11.20 19.38 -15.37
CA PHE A 121 -11.03 18.57 -16.58
C PHE A 121 -12.35 18.25 -17.27
N MET A 122 -13.42 17.96 -16.52
CA MET A 122 -14.73 17.64 -17.09
C MET A 122 -15.45 18.85 -17.69
N THR A 123 -15.14 20.07 -17.23
CA THR A 123 -15.83 21.32 -17.69
C THR A 123 -15.07 22.10 -18.74
N VAL A 124 -13.84 21.68 -19.06
CA VAL A 124 -13.02 22.34 -20.09
C VAL A 124 -13.64 22.17 -21.47
N GLN A 125 -13.82 23.28 -22.18
CA GLN A 125 -14.26 23.26 -23.58
C GLN A 125 -13.14 22.76 -24.50
N PRO A 126 -13.45 22.06 -25.59
CA PRO A 126 -12.45 21.64 -26.56
C PRO A 126 -11.57 22.80 -27.04
N GLY A 127 -10.26 22.67 -26.86
CA GLY A 127 -9.27 23.69 -27.28
C GLY A 127 -8.91 24.73 -26.22
N VAL A 128 -9.49 24.66 -25.01
CA VAL A 128 -9.11 25.52 -23.87
C VAL A 128 -8.28 24.72 -22.88
N ALA A 129 -7.12 25.24 -22.49
CA ALA A 129 -6.34 24.61 -21.43
C ALA A 129 -6.98 24.86 -20.06
N PRO A 130 -7.08 23.83 -19.18
CA PRO A 130 -7.57 24.01 -17.82
C PRO A 130 -6.65 24.95 -17.04
N GLN A 131 -7.23 25.87 -16.28
CA GLN A 131 -6.48 26.76 -15.40
C GLN A 131 -6.43 26.15 -14.00
N PHE A 132 -5.22 25.94 -13.48
CA PHE A 132 -5.00 25.38 -12.16
C PHE A 132 -4.52 26.43 -11.17
N GLU A 133 -5.08 26.40 -9.98
CA GLU A 133 -4.58 27.22 -8.88
C GLU A 133 -3.23 26.69 -8.39
N SER A 134 -2.29 27.59 -8.11
CA SER A 134 -0.95 27.20 -7.65
C SER A 134 -1.01 26.39 -6.35
N THR A 135 -1.91 26.71 -5.43
CA THR A 135 -2.12 26.00 -4.17
C THR A 135 -2.62 24.57 -4.39
N GLN A 136 -3.59 24.41 -5.30
CA GLN A 136 -4.12 23.10 -5.70
C GLN A 136 -3.00 22.19 -6.24
N MET A 137 -2.23 22.70 -7.20
CA MET A 137 -1.12 21.95 -7.79
C MET A 137 -0.06 21.60 -6.73
N LEU A 138 0.27 22.52 -5.83
CA LEU A 138 1.23 22.27 -4.76
C LEU A 138 0.78 21.11 -3.86
N VAL A 139 -0.46 21.09 -3.39
CA VAL A 139 -1.01 20.02 -2.54
C VAL A 139 -0.93 18.68 -3.25
N LEU A 140 -1.40 18.60 -4.50
CA LEU A 140 -1.44 17.34 -5.24
C LEU A 140 -0.05 16.84 -5.62
N VAL A 141 0.88 17.71 -6.00
CA VAL A 141 2.28 17.33 -6.30
C VAL A 141 3.00 16.86 -5.05
N LEU A 142 2.84 17.52 -3.90
CA LEU A 142 3.42 17.08 -2.65
C LEU A 142 2.85 15.71 -2.24
N PHE A 143 1.53 15.52 -2.31
CA PHE A 143 0.91 14.24 -2.01
C PHE A 143 1.43 13.12 -2.95
N ALA A 144 1.51 13.37 -4.25
CA ALA A 144 2.05 12.42 -5.22
C ALA A 144 3.51 12.08 -4.92
N GLY A 145 4.35 13.07 -4.60
CA GLY A 145 5.75 12.86 -4.24
C GLY A 145 5.92 11.98 -2.99
N PHE A 146 5.17 12.28 -1.93
CA PHE A 146 5.18 11.45 -0.72
C PHE A 146 4.60 10.06 -0.96
N SER A 147 3.56 9.94 -1.79
CA SER A 147 2.99 8.64 -2.16
C SER A 147 4.02 7.75 -2.84
N LEU A 148 4.79 8.29 -3.79
CA LEU A 148 5.87 7.54 -4.44
C LEU A 148 6.97 7.15 -3.45
N LEU A 149 7.33 8.02 -2.51
CA LEU A 149 8.35 7.75 -1.50
C LEU A 149 7.92 6.60 -0.57
N PHE A 150 6.70 6.67 -0.02
CA PHE A 150 6.19 5.63 0.88
C PHE A 150 5.92 4.33 0.14
N LEU A 151 5.47 4.38 -1.12
CA LEU A 151 5.31 3.21 -1.97
C LEU A 151 6.67 2.54 -2.24
N ALA A 152 7.70 3.32 -2.57
CA ALA A 152 9.05 2.78 -2.75
C ALA A 152 9.58 2.13 -1.48
N TRP A 153 9.35 2.73 -0.31
CA TRP A 153 9.73 2.15 0.97
C TRP A 153 8.94 0.87 1.28
N PHE A 154 7.64 0.84 1.03
CA PHE A 154 6.80 -0.35 1.13
C PHE A 154 7.35 -1.50 0.26
N ILE A 155 7.58 -1.24 -1.04
CA ILE A 155 8.09 -2.26 -1.98
C ILE A 155 9.47 -2.74 -1.55
N TYR A 156 10.34 -1.84 -1.09
CA TYR A 156 11.67 -2.20 -0.58
C TYR A 156 11.59 -3.14 0.63
N LEU A 157 10.78 -2.78 1.65
CA LEU A 157 10.59 -3.62 2.84
C LEU A 157 9.99 -4.98 2.47
N LEU A 158 9.00 -4.99 1.59
CA LEU A 158 8.35 -6.21 1.13
C LEU A 158 9.36 -7.14 0.45
N TYR A 159 10.22 -6.58 -0.40
CA TYR A 159 11.28 -7.36 -1.04
C TYR A 159 12.30 -7.91 -0.05
N GLN A 160 12.69 -7.13 0.96
CA GLN A 160 13.61 -7.63 2.01
C GLN A 160 12.97 -8.79 2.78
N GLY A 161 11.70 -8.67 3.18
CA GLY A 161 10.97 -9.75 3.84
C GLY A 161 10.82 -10.99 2.96
N TYR A 162 10.44 -10.80 1.69
CA TYR A 162 10.34 -11.87 0.70
C TYR A 162 11.69 -12.57 0.50
N LYS A 163 12.78 -11.80 0.37
CA LYS A 163 14.13 -12.35 0.23
C LYS A 163 14.55 -13.22 1.42
N VAL A 164 14.24 -12.79 2.64
CA VAL A 164 14.50 -13.58 3.86
C VAL A 164 13.65 -14.85 3.85
N ALA A 165 12.36 -14.75 3.55
CA ALA A 165 11.41 -15.87 3.54
C ALA A 165 11.75 -16.94 2.49
N THR A 166 12.27 -16.54 1.32
CA THR A 166 12.47 -17.43 0.16
C THR A 166 13.93 -17.75 -0.10
N ASN A 167 14.88 -17.05 0.54
CA ASN A 167 16.30 -17.07 0.19
C ASN A 167 16.55 -16.67 -1.28
N ALA A 168 15.73 -15.75 -1.81
CA ALA A 168 15.79 -15.28 -3.19
C ALA A 168 17.14 -14.61 -3.51
N LYS A 169 17.74 -14.96 -4.65
CA LYS A 169 19.03 -14.44 -5.12
C LYS A 169 19.00 -14.19 -6.63
N GLY A 170 19.53 -13.04 -7.03
CA GLY A 170 19.69 -12.69 -8.44
C GLY A 170 18.58 -11.78 -8.99
N GLY A 171 18.87 -11.20 -10.18
CA GLY A 171 17.99 -10.17 -10.78
C GLY A 171 16.64 -10.68 -11.25
N ILE A 172 16.55 -11.95 -11.67
CA ILE A 172 15.28 -12.54 -12.13
C ILE A 172 14.24 -12.59 -11.00
N GLU A 173 14.68 -12.77 -9.75
CA GLU A 173 13.79 -12.76 -8.58
C GLU A 173 13.14 -11.40 -8.37
N ILE A 174 13.86 -10.32 -8.65
CA ILE A 174 13.32 -8.95 -8.56
C ILE A 174 12.22 -8.75 -9.59
N VAL A 175 12.43 -9.22 -10.82
CA VAL A 175 11.44 -9.11 -11.89
C VAL A 175 10.18 -9.93 -11.55
N LEU A 176 10.34 -11.20 -11.15
CA LEU A 176 9.23 -12.07 -10.78
C LEU A 176 8.45 -11.50 -9.58
N PHE A 177 9.16 -10.99 -8.58
CA PHE A 177 8.56 -10.30 -7.43
C PHE A 177 7.72 -9.09 -7.87
N GLY A 178 8.28 -8.22 -8.72
CA GLY A 178 7.56 -7.05 -9.25
C GLY A 178 6.30 -7.43 -10.03
N VAL A 179 6.42 -8.41 -10.93
CA VAL A 179 5.26 -8.95 -11.68
C VAL A 179 4.20 -9.51 -10.73
N THR A 180 4.61 -10.21 -9.67
CA THR A 180 3.67 -10.78 -8.69
C THR A 180 2.92 -9.71 -7.93
N ILE A 181 3.56 -8.59 -7.58
CA ILE A 181 2.86 -7.45 -6.96
C ILE A 181 1.82 -6.87 -7.91
N LEU A 182 2.14 -6.69 -9.19
CA LEU A 182 1.19 -6.18 -10.18
C LEU A 182 0.00 -7.14 -10.37
N ILE A 183 0.24 -8.44 -10.38
CA ILE A 183 -0.82 -9.45 -10.40
C ILE A 183 -1.68 -9.35 -9.13
N ALA A 184 -1.06 -9.22 -7.95
CA ALA A 184 -1.78 -9.06 -6.69
C ALA A 184 -2.63 -7.79 -6.68
N GLU A 185 -2.15 -6.68 -7.25
CA GLU A 185 -2.92 -5.45 -7.42
C GLU A 185 -4.16 -5.66 -8.28
N VAL A 186 -4.01 -6.29 -9.45
CA VAL A 186 -5.15 -6.59 -10.34
C VAL A 186 -6.19 -7.47 -9.64
N PHE A 187 -5.75 -8.52 -8.94
CA PHE A 187 -6.64 -9.39 -8.18
C PHE A 187 -7.35 -8.63 -7.06
N SER A 188 -6.65 -7.78 -6.33
CA SER A 188 -7.26 -7.01 -5.26
C SER A 188 -8.34 -6.06 -5.81
N LYS A 189 -8.09 -5.37 -6.91
CA LYS A 189 -9.08 -4.52 -7.58
C LYS A 189 -10.32 -5.30 -8.00
N ILE A 190 -10.16 -6.49 -8.57
CA ILE A 190 -11.30 -7.36 -8.94
C ILE A 190 -12.12 -7.73 -7.71
N ILE A 191 -11.45 -8.11 -6.61
CA ILE A 191 -12.14 -8.50 -5.37
C ILE A 191 -12.90 -7.31 -4.79
N PHE A 192 -12.30 -6.12 -4.73
CA PHE A 192 -13.00 -4.94 -4.24
C PHE A 192 -14.17 -4.52 -5.14
N TYR A 193 -14.04 -4.66 -6.44
CA TYR A 193 -15.15 -4.44 -7.37
C TYR A 193 -16.35 -5.41 -7.15
N LEU A 194 -16.08 -6.62 -6.69
CA LEU A 194 -17.12 -7.63 -6.42
C LEU A 194 -17.77 -7.47 -5.03
N ILE A 195 -17.08 -6.84 -4.09
CA ILE A 195 -17.55 -6.69 -2.69
C ILE A 195 -18.29 -5.35 -2.48
N ASN A 196 -17.94 -4.31 -3.20
CA ASN A 196 -18.53 -2.96 -3.13
C ASN A 196 -19.58 -2.77 -4.23
#